data_e06a372c35fc57e5c69da784b6da47da
#
_entry.id   e06a372c35fc57e5c69da784b6da47da
#
_cell.length_a   1.000
_cell.length_b   1.000
_cell.length_c   1.000
_cell.angle_alpha   90.00
_cell.angle_beta   90.00
_cell.angle_gamma   90.00
#
_symmetry.space_group_name_H-M   'P 1'
#
loop_
_entity.id
_entity.type
_entity.pdbx_description
1 polymer ?
#
loop_
_entity_poly.entity_id
_entity_poly.type
_entity_poly.pdbx_seq_one_letter_code
_entity_poly.pdbx_strand_id
1 'polypeptide(L)'
;TTEIRDHQFKYYVLDAPTITDAQFDLLLKELSALEADHPELLAPDSPSLGIGGGFATTFTQHDHIEKMMSLDNVFDLDELGSWFDRVEKEVSNPPLLCELKVDGLAINLLYEKGELVRALTRGNGVTGEDVTLNVKTIKNLPHTLSGANIPDQIEVRGEVFFPIAVFNELNESLEEAG
;
A
#
# COMPACT_ATOMS: atom_id res chain seq x y z
N THR A 1 -21.74 8.58 -12.67
CA THR A 1 -20.92 7.93 -11.61
C THR A 1 -20.74 6.43 -11.82
N THR A 2 -21.79 5.64 -12.01
CA THR A 2 -21.71 4.17 -12.15
C THR A 2 -20.81 3.74 -13.32
N GLU A 3 -20.95 4.36 -14.48
CA GLU A 3 -20.12 4.09 -15.67
C GLU A 3 -18.65 4.37 -15.41
N ILE A 4 -18.32 5.50 -14.79
CA ILE A 4 -16.94 5.86 -14.44
C ILE A 4 -16.36 4.83 -13.47
N ARG A 5 -17.12 4.40 -12.44
CA ARG A 5 -16.66 3.34 -11.52
C ARG A 5 -16.44 1.99 -12.22
N ASP A 6 -17.26 1.64 -13.21
CA ASP A 6 -17.06 0.41 -14.00
C ASP A 6 -15.77 0.49 -14.82
N HIS A 7 -15.49 1.64 -15.45
CA HIS A 7 -14.23 1.85 -16.17
C HIS A 7 -13.02 1.84 -15.24
N GLN A 8 -13.12 2.46 -14.06
CA GLN A 8 -12.10 2.39 -13.02
C GLN A 8 -11.83 0.95 -12.60
N PHE A 9 -12.86 0.18 -12.34
CA PHE A 9 -12.73 -1.23 -11.97
C PHE A 9 -12.06 -2.06 -13.06
N LYS A 10 -12.45 -1.86 -14.32
CA LYS A 10 -11.84 -2.54 -15.47
C LYS A 10 -10.38 -2.18 -15.66
N TYR A 11 -10.04 -0.91 -15.49
CA TYR A 11 -8.68 -0.41 -15.61
C TYR A 11 -7.79 -0.90 -14.45
N TYR A 12 -8.19 -0.61 -13.21
CA TYR A 12 -7.33 -0.82 -12.04
C TYR A 12 -7.39 -2.22 -11.42
N VAL A 13 -8.49 -2.94 -11.60
CA VAL A 13 -8.68 -4.25 -10.96
C VAL A 13 -8.55 -5.40 -11.96
N LEU A 14 -9.08 -5.21 -13.17
CA LEU A 14 -9.09 -6.28 -14.18
C LEU A 14 -7.93 -6.16 -15.17
N ASP A 15 -7.20 -5.04 -15.18
CA ASP A 15 -6.18 -4.72 -16.18
C ASP A 15 -6.69 -4.93 -17.62
N ALA A 16 -7.93 -4.53 -17.84
CA ALA A 16 -8.65 -4.72 -19.09
C ALA A 16 -9.48 -3.46 -19.43
N PRO A 17 -8.84 -2.32 -19.71
CA PRO A 17 -9.54 -1.08 -20.03
C PRO A 17 -10.36 -1.25 -21.32
N THR A 18 -11.58 -0.72 -21.33
CA THR A 18 -12.50 -0.79 -22.47
C THR A 18 -12.64 0.56 -23.17
N ILE A 19 -12.05 1.61 -22.63
CA ILE A 19 -11.97 2.97 -23.20
C ILE A 19 -10.54 3.48 -23.06
N THR A 20 -10.17 4.50 -23.86
CA THR A 20 -8.87 5.17 -23.73
C THR A 20 -8.85 6.13 -22.55
N ASP A 21 -7.64 6.48 -22.05
CA ASP A 21 -7.48 7.46 -20.97
C ASP A 21 -8.13 8.79 -21.30
N ALA A 22 -7.99 9.27 -22.55
CA ALA A 22 -8.62 10.50 -23.01
C ALA A 22 -10.16 10.45 -22.96
N GLN A 23 -10.77 9.30 -23.23
CA GLN A 23 -12.21 9.11 -23.11
C GLN A 23 -12.64 9.08 -21.65
N PHE A 24 -11.86 8.45 -20.80
CA PHE A 24 -12.09 8.42 -19.36
C PHE A 24 -12.00 9.81 -18.73
N ASP A 25 -10.98 10.61 -19.10
CA ASP A 25 -10.81 11.99 -18.64
C ASP A 25 -11.98 12.89 -19.04
N LEU A 26 -12.55 12.69 -20.22
CA LEU A 26 -13.76 13.40 -20.65
C LEU A 26 -14.97 13.08 -19.78
N LEU A 27 -15.17 11.82 -19.40
CA LEU A 27 -16.25 11.40 -18.50
C LEU A 27 -16.09 12.00 -17.11
N LEU A 28 -14.88 12.03 -16.56
CA LEU A 28 -14.58 12.67 -15.28
C LEU A 28 -14.82 14.17 -15.31
N LYS A 29 -14.41 14.82 -16.40
CA LYS A 29 -14.61 16.27 -16.59
C LYS A 29 -16.10 16.62 -16.68
N GLU A 30 -16.89 15.80 -17.39
CA GLU A 30 -18.34 15.97 -17.48
C GLU A 30 -19.00 15.79 -16.12
N LEU A 31 -18.62 14.74 -15.36
CA LEU A 31 -19.12 14.53 -14.01
C LEU A 31 -18.80 15.72 -13.09
N SER A 32 -17.56 16.19 -13.10
CA SER A 32 -17.13 17.33 -12.27
C SER A 32 -17.89 18.60 -12.62
N ALA A 33 -18.20 18.85 -13.90
CA ALA A 33 -18.99 19.99 -14.32
C ALA A 33 -20.45 19.88 -13.83
N LEU A 34 -21.07 18.70 -13.95
CA LEU A 34 -22.42 18.45 -13.46
C LEU A 34 -22.54 18.61 -11.95
N GLU A 35 -21.55 18.15 -11.19
CA GLU A 35 -21.51 18.28 -9.73
C GLU A 35 -21.23 19.74 -9.29
N ALA A 36 -20.49 20.50 -10.08
CA ALA A 36 -20.31 21.93 -9.84
C ALA A 36 -21.59 22.73 -10.05
N ASP A 37 -22.37 22.36 -11.08
CA ASP A 37 -23.69 22.98 -11.38
C ASP A 37 -24.76 22.52 -10.39
N HIS A 38 -24.61 21.35 -9.79
CA HIS A 38 -25.55 20.71 -8.86
C HIS A 38 -24.85 20.20 -7.58
N PRO A 39 -24.36 21.09 -6.70
CA PRO A 39 -23.63 20.68 -5.50
C PRO A 39 -24.44 19.78 -4.55
N GLU A 40 -25.77 19.86 -4.60
CA GLU A 40 -26.66 19.00 -3.81
C GLU A 40 -26.63 17.52 -4.23
N LEU A 41 -26.13 17.21 -5.43
CA LEU A 41 -25.99 15.85 -5.95
C LEU A 41 -24.59 15.27 -5.75
N LEU A 42 -23.64 16.05 -5.24
CA LEU A 42 -22.29 15.59 -4.97
C LEU A 42 -22.29 14.55 -3.86
N ALA A 43 -22.01 13.29 -4.22
CA ALA A 43 -21.88 12.21 -3.26
C ALA A 43 -20.51 12.25 -2.58
N PRO A 44 -20.41 11.92 -1.27
CA PRO A 44 -19.12 11.92 -0.55
C PRO A 44 -18.07 10.97 -1.15
N ASP A 45 -18.51 9.98 -1.90
CA ASP A 45 -17.70 8.97 -2.58
C ASP A 45 -17.67 9.17 -4.11
N SER A 46 -17.96 10.38 -4.59
CA SER A 46 -17.94 10.66 -6.04
C SER A 46 -16.55 10.40 -6.64
N PRO A 47 -16.48 9.74 -7.82
CA PRO A 47 -15.23 9.60 -8.57
C PRO A 47 -14.54 10.91 -8.92
N SER A 48 -15.26 12.02 -8.96
CA SER A 48 -14.71 13.36 -9.22
C SER A 48 -13.89 13.93 -8.07
N LEU A 49 -14.12 13.46 -6.85
CA LEU A 49 -13.39 13.88 -5.65
C LEU A 49 -12.05 13.14 -5.53
N GLY A 50 -11.87 12.03 -6.24
CA GLY A 50 -10.62 11.31 -6.35
C GLY A 50 -9.84 11.78 -7.57
N ILE A 51 -8.59 12.14 -7.42
CA ILE A 51 -7.71 12.46 -8.54
C ILE A 51 -7.43 11.16 -9.30
N GLY A 52 -7.94 11.06 -10.53
CA GLY A 52 -7.63 9.97 -11.46
C GLY A 52 -7.89 8.56 -10.92
N GLY A 53 -9.17 8.23 -10.69
CA GLY A 53 -9.59 6.83 -10.57
C GLY A 53 -9.12 6.06 -9.34
N GLY A 54 -9.13 6.66 -8.16
CA GLY A 54 -8.88 5.92 -6.91
C GLY A 54 -7.40 5.70 -6.55
N PHE A 55 -6.47 6.18 -7.37
CA PHE A 55 -5.06 6.32 -7.01
C PHE A 55 -4.79 7.80 -6.83
N ALA A 56 -4.77 8.25 -5.59
CA ALA A 56 -4.43 9.62 -5.27
C ALA A 56 -2.98 9.88 -5.71
N THR A 57 -2.75 10.92 -6.52
CA THR A 57 -1.41 11.47 -6.75
C THR A 57 -0.90 12.22 -5.51
N THR A 58 -1.81 12.51 -4.58
CA THR A 58 -1.52 13.04 -3.24
C THR A 58 -2.13 12.09 -2.22
N PHE A 59 -1.31 11.27 -1.60
CA PHE A 59 -1.76 10.34 -0.57
C PHE A 59 -2.09 11.10 0.71
N THR A 60 -3.23 10.77 1.33
CA THR A 60 -3.57 11.26 2.67
C THR A 60 -2.57 10.69 3.67
N GLN A 61 -2.14 11.51 4.62
CA GLN A 61 -1.24 11.07 5.67
C GLN A 61 -2.03 10.67 6.92
N HIS A 62 -1.59 9.59 7.58
CA HIS A 62 -2.11 9.12 8.85
C HIS A 62 -0.97 8.70 9.78
N ASP A 63 -1.18 8.90 11.07
CA ASP A 63 -0.25 8.44 12.08
C ASP A 63 -0.36 6.91 12.25
N HIS A 64 0.80 6.28 12.47
CA HIS A 64 0.88 4.89 12.92
C HIS A 64 0.41 4.78 14.37
N ILE A 65 -0.25 3.68 14.74
CA ILE A 65 -0.61 3.41 16.13
C ILE A 65 0.66 3.26 16.96
N GLU A 66 1.61 2.48 16.42
CA GLU A 66 2.93 2.32 17.00
C GLU A 66 3.99 2.77 16.01
N LYS A 67 5.02 3.48 16.47
CA LYS A 67 6.09 4.01 15.63
C LYS A 67 6.78 2.90 14.84
N MET A 68 6.95 3.13 13.53
CA MET A 68 7.79 2.26 12.68
C MET A 68 9.26 2.66 12.80
N MET A 69 10.05 1.78 13.39
CA MET A 69 11.48 2.02 13.56
C MET A 69 12.27 1.51 12.35
N SER A 70 13.49 2.03 12.19
CA SER A 70 14.49 1.49 11.27
C SER A 70 15.35 0.45 11.98
N LEU A 71 15.96 -0.44 11.19
CA LEU A 71 16.99 -1.35 11.67
C LEU A 71 18.35 -0.69 11.49
N ASP A 72 19.26 -0.93 12.45
CA ASP A 72 20.65 -0.55 12.30
C ASP A 72 21.36 -1.49 11.31
N ASN A 73 22.42 -0.99 10.69
CA ASN A 73 23.27 -1.77 9.81
C ASN A 73 24.58 -2.15 10.51
N VAL A 74 25.12 -3.31 10.15
CA VAL A 74 26.49 -3.72 10.46
C VAL A 74 27.16 -4.14 9.15
N PHE A 75 28.43 -3.78 8.98
CA PHE A 75 29.15 -3.98 7.72
C PHE A 75 30.28 -5.01 7.84
N ASP A 76 30.67 -5.39 9.05
CA ASP A 76 31.71 -6.39 9.32
C ASP A 76 31.42 -7.24 10.56
N LEU A 77 32.28 -8.23 10.80
CA LEU A 77 32.11 -9.16 11.92
C LEU A 77 32.40 -8.53 13.29
N ASP A 78 33.20 -7.49 13.35
CA ASP A 78 33.52 -6.80 14.60
C ASP A 78 32.32 -5.96 15.05
N GLU A 79 31.67 -5.29 14.12
CA GLU A 79 30.41 -4.57 14.36
C GLU A 79 29.28 -5.53 14.77
N LEU A 80 29.19 -6.69 14.08
CA LEU A 80 28.21 -7.73 14.43
C LEU A 80 28.48 -8.28 15.84
N GLY A 81 29.73 -8.55 16.19
CA GLY A 81 30.12 -8.96 17.53
C GLY A 81 29.72 -7.93 18.59
N SER A 82 30.02 -6.67 18.32
CA SER A 82 29.68 -5.56 19.22
C SER A 82 28.15 -5.41 19.40
N TRP A 83 27.37 -5.64 18.33
CA TRP A 83 25.91 -5.69 18.42
C TRP A 83 25.44 -6.86 19.28
N PHE A 84 25.99 -8.05 19.06
CA PHE A 84 25.65 -9.26 19.83
C PHE A 84 25.95 -9.09 21.32
N ASP A 85 27.11 -8.51 21.67
CA ASP A 85 27.49 -8.21 23.06
C ASP A 85 26.50 -7.26 23.74
N ARG A 86 25.91 -6.32 23.00
CA ARG A 86 24.85 -5.43 23.54
C ARG A 86 23.56 -6.22 23.82
N VAL A 87 23.16 -7.08 22.88
CA VAL A 87 21.94 -7.91 23.04
C VAL A 87 22.13 -8.90 24.20
N GLU A 88 23.30 -9.51 24.32
CA GLU A 88 23.56 -10.50 25.38
C GLU A 88 23.55 -9.90 26.79
N LYS A 89 23.82 -8.60 26.93
CA LYS A 89 23.68 -7.89 28.23
C LYS A 89 22.24 -7.80 28.69
N GLU A 90 21.29 -7.71 27.75
CA GLU A 90 19.85 -7.61 28.03
C GLU A 90 19.21 -9.01 28.14
N VAL A 91 19.62 -9.93 27.28
CA VAL A 91 19.05 -11.28 27.20
C VAL A 91 20.20 -12.28 27.10
N SER A 92 20.44 -13.03 28.17
CA SER A 92 21.52 -14.05 28.22
C SER A 92 21.25 -15.16 27.18
N ASN A 93 22.24 -15.41 26.33
CA ASN A 93 22.22 -16.44 25.28
C ASN A 93 20.94 -16.39 24.40
N PRO A 94 20.67 -15.27 23.74
CA PRO A 94 19.45 -15.11 22.94
C PRO A 94 19.47 -16.05 21.72
N PRO A 95 18.35 -16.69 21.37
CA PRO A 95 18.25 -17.37 20.10
C PRO A 95 18.22 -16.32 18.97
N LEU A 96 19.01 -16.54 17.92
CA LEU A 96 19.06 -15.67 16.75
C LEU A 96 18.38 -16.35 15.56
N LEU A 97 17.55 -15.60 14.85
CA LEU A 97 16.99 -15.99 13.56
C LEU A 97 17.64 -15.12 12.49
N CYS A 98 18.18 -15.77 11.45
CA CYS A 98 18.73 -15.09 10.30
C CYS A 98 17.74 -15.16 9.14
N GLU A 99 17.40 -14.01 8.58
CA GLU A 99 16.47 -13.88 7.47
C GLU A 99 17.05 -12.97 6.39
N LEU A 100 16.58 -13.13 5.16
CA LEU A 100 16.92 -12.19 4.09
C LEU A 100 16.23 -10.85 4.37
N LYS A 101 17.00 -9.76 4.36
CA LYS A 101 16.42 -8.42 4.36
C LYS A 101 16.06 -8.04 2.94
N VAL A 102 14.82 -8.34 2.56
CA VAL A 102 14.29 -7.99 1.24
C VAL A 102 14.28 -6.48 1.09
N ASP A 103 14.69 -5.99 -0.08
CA ASP A 103 14.63 -4.58 -0.45
C ASP A 103 13.32 -4.28 -1.18
N GLY A 104 12.58 -3.28 -0.71
CA GLY A 104 11.28 -2.90 -1.24
C GLY A 104 10.72 -1.67 -0.53
N LEU A 105 9.41 -1.64 -0.36
CA LEU A 105 8.68 -0.57 0.32
C LEU A 105 8.08 -1.10 1.63
N ALA A 106 8.54 -0.56 2.75
CA ALA A 106 8.00 -0.90 4.05
C ALA A 106 6.51 -0.49 4.15
N ILE A 107 5.69 -1.41 4.65
CA ILE A 107 4.25 -1.26 4.76
C ILE A 107 3.77 -1.59 6.17
N ASN A 108 2.78 -0.85 6.65
CA ASN A 108 2.03 -1.12 7.86
C ASN A 108 0.56 -1.37 7.52
N LEU A 109 0.05 -2.55 7.84
CA LEU A 109 -1.30 -3.00 7.56
C LEU A 109 -2.11 -3.02 8.86
N LEU A 110 -3.14 -2.19 8.93
CA LEU A 110 -4.05 -2.15 10.06
C LEU A 110 -5.26 -3.02 9.77
N TYR A 111 -5.46 -4.01 10.63
CA TYR A 111 -6.69 -4.82 10.65
C TYR A 111 -7.51 -4.48 11.90
N GLU A 112 -8.81 -4.30 11.71
CA GLU A 112 -9.79 -4.17 12.79
C GLU A 112 -10.83 -5.28 12.68
N LYS A 113 -11.03 -6.02 13.75
CA LYS A 113 -11.93 -7.19 13.79
C LYS A 113 -11.68 -8.19 12.67
N GLY A 114 -10.40 -8.28 12.27
CA GLY A 114 -9.96 -9.16 11.20
C GLY A 114 -10.04 -8.58 9.79
N GLU A 115 -10.62 -7.42 9.57
CA GLU A 115 -10.73 -6.79 8.25
C GLU A 115 -9.60 -5.76 8.03
N LEU A 116 -8.98 -5.77 6.82
CA LEU A 116 -7.98 -4.78 6.43
C LEU A 116 -8.66 -3.42 6.24
N VAL A 117 -8.46 -2.51 7.18
CA VAL A 117 -9.06 -1.18 7.15
C VAL A 117 -8.12 -0.11 6.61
N ARG A 118 -6.80 -0.30 6.77
CA ARG A 118 -5.80 0.68 6.32
C ARG A 118 -4.46 0.06 6.03
N ALA A 119 -3.76 0.63 5.03
CA ALA A 119 -2.37 0.33 4.76
C ALA A 119 -1.59 1.64 4.61
N LEU A 120 -0.49 1.78 5.33
CA LEU A 120 0.35 2.98 5.34
C LEU A 120 1.77 2.66 4.91
N THR A 121 2.39 3.57 4.15
CA THR A 121 3.86 3.54 3.98
C THR A 121 4.54 3.83 5.30
N ARG A 122 5.83 3.53 5.43
CA ARG A 122 6.58 3.86 6.65
C ARG A 122 6.62 5.37 6.90
N GLY A 123 6.73 6.19 5.85
CA GLY A 123 6.92 7.62 5.95
C GLY A 123 8.14 7.97 6.81
N ASN A 124 7.96 8.90 7.75
CA ASN A 124 8.98 9.29 8.73
C ASN A 124 9.02 8.37 9.99
N GLY A 125 8.25 7.31 9.98
CA GLY A 125 8.11 6.36 11.08
C GLY A 125 7.00 6.70 12.08
N VAL A 126 6.52 7.92 12.10
CA VAL A 126 5.37 8.36 12.91
C VAL A 126 4.12 8.48 12.03
N THR A 127 4.27 9.10 10.87
CA THR A 127 3.21 9.37 9.90
C THR A 127 3.58 8.72 8.57
N GLY A 128 2.66 7.99 7.97
CA GLY A 128 2.79 7.37 6.64
C GLY A 128 1.68 7.79 5.70
N GLU A 129 1.87 7.53 4.43
CA GLU A 129 0.88 7.79 3.38
C GLU A 129 -0.10 6.63 3.26
N ASP A 130 -1.39 6.92 3.13
CA ASP A 130 -2.44 5.92 2.96
C ASP A 130 -2.41 5.34 1.54
N VAL A 131 -1.95 4.11 1.45
CA VAL A 131 -1.86 3.32 0.22
C VAL A 131 -2.81 2.12 0.22
N THR A 132 -3.89 2.21 1.00
CA THR A 132 -4.84 1.12 1.21
C THR A 132 -5.39 0.57 -0.11
N LEU A 133 -5.76 1.46 -1.05
CA LEU A 133 -6.29 1.05 -2.35
C LEU A 133 -5.24 0.30 -3.17
N ASN A 134 -3.99 0.78 -3.18
CA ASN A 134 -2.88 0.13 -3.88
C ASN A 134 -2.61 -1.26 -3.29
N VAL A 135 -2.53 -1.36 -1.97
CA VAL A 135 -2.27 -2.62 -1.27
C VAL A 135 -3.37 -3.64 -1.49
N LYS A 136 -4.63 -3.23 -1.61
CA LYS A 136 -5.76 -4.10 -1.94
C LYS A 136 -5.66 -4.75 -3.33
N THR A 137 -4.80 -4.28 -4.22
CA THR A 137 -4.54 -4.94 -5.52
C THR A 137 -3.58 -6.12 -5.40
N ILE A 138 -2.88 -6.28 -4.29
CA ILE A 138 -1.90 -7.35 -4.08
C ILE A 138 -2.64 -8.67 -3.86
N LYS A 139 -2.57 -9.57 -4.84
CA LYS A 139 -3.37 -10.81 -4.90
C LYS A 139 -3.12 -11.77 -3.73
N ASN A 140 -1.92 -11.81 -3.18
CA ASN A 140 -1.54 -12.72 -2.10
C ASN A 140 -1.65 -12.09 -0.70
N LEU A 141 -2.17 -10.87 -0.61
CA LEU A 141 -2.42 -10.21 0.67
C LEU A 141 -3.82 -10.58 1.18
N PRO A 142 -3.97 -11.12 2.39
CA PRO A 142 -5.29 -11.38 2.96
C PRO A 142 -5.96 -10.06 3.35
N HIS A 143 -7.15 -9.80 2.78
CA HIS A 143 -7.97 -8.65 3.18
C HIS A 143 -8.76 -8.94 4.46
N THR A 144 -8.96 -10.20 4.77
CA THR A 144 -9.62 -10.69 5.98
C THR A 144 -8.74 -11.71 6.66
N LEU A 145 -8.45 -11.53 7.93
CA LEU A 145 -7.73 -12.51 8.74
C LEU A 145 -8.67 -13.67 9.10
N SER A 146 -8.13 -14.87 9.14
CA SER A 146 -8.86 -16.08 9.53
C SER A 146 -8.15 -16.78 10.69
N GLY A 147 -8.92 -17.44 11.55
CA GLY A 147 -8.39 -18.18 12.68
C GLY A 147 -9.20 -17.97 13.97
N ALA A 148 -8.79 -18.66 15.02
CA ALA A 148 -9.33 -18.47 16.36
C ALA A 148 -8.59 -17.31 17.05
N ASN A 149 -9.31 -16.50 17.84
CA ASN A 149 -8.75 -15.42 18.65
C ASN A 149 -8.11 -14.27 17.83
N ILE A 150 -8.79 -13.83 16.77
CA ILE A 150 -8.39 -12.63 16.03
C ILE A 150 -8.55 -11.43 16.99
N PRO A 151 -7.49 -10.62 17.20
CA PRO A 151 -7.57 -9.43 18.05
C PRO A 151 -8.51 -8.38 17.42
N ASP A 152 -9.12 -7.54 18.25
CA ASP A 152 -9.99 -6.46 17.78
C ASP A 152 -9.23 -5.47 16.89
N GLN A 153 -7.94 -5.26 17.16
CA GLN A 153 -7.06 -4.42 16.38
C GLN A 153 -5.64 -5.01 16.33
N ILE A 154 -5.02 -5.03 15.14
CA ILE A 154 -3.64 -5.48 14.96
C ILE A 154 -2.99 -4.71 13.81
N GLU A 155 -1.76 -4.25 14.01
CA GLU A 155 -0.86 -3.80 12.95
C GLU A 155 0.06 -4.93 12.52
N VAL A 156 0.12 -5.21 11.22
CA VAL A 156 1.04 -6.17 10.61
C VAL A 156 2.00 -5.40 9.73
N ARG A 157 3.29 -5.55 9.97
CA ARG A 157 4.35 -4.86 9.23
C ARG A 157 5.06 -5.81 8.29
N GLY A 158 5.42 -5.31 7.12
CA GLY A 158 6.06 -6.11 6.09
C GLY A 158 6.74 -5.26 5.03
N GLU A 159 7.09 -5.91 3.95
CA GLU A 159 7.77 -5.32 2.80
C GLU A 159 7.02 -5.67 1.52
N VAL A 160 6.73 -4.66 0.69
CA VAL A 160 6.20 -4.85 -0.66
C VAL A 160 7.34 -4.75 -1.65
N PHE A 161 7.52 -5.76 -2.46
CA PHE A 161 8.61 -5.83 -3.42
C PHE A 161 8.20 -6.52 -4.72
N PHE A 162 8.94 -6.24 -5.79
CA PHE A 162 8.80 -6.96 -7.05
C PHE A 162 9.81 -8.11 -7.10
N PRO A 163 9.38 -9.36 -7.35
CA PRO A 163 10.29 -10.41 -7.80
C PRO A 163 10.97 -9.98 -9.11
N ILE A 164 12.27 -10.25 -9.26
CA ILE A 164 13.08 -9.80 -10.43
C ILE A 164 12.44 -10.20 -11.76
N ALA A 165 11.90 -11.44 -11.85
CA ALA A 165 11.25 -11.90 -13.07
C ALA A 165 10.03 -11.04 -13.44
N VAL A 166 9.15 -10.75 -12.46
CA VAL A 166 7.96 -9.92 -12.66
C VAL A 166 8.33 -8.47 -13.00
N PHE A 167 9.40 -7.95 -12.39
CA PHE A 167 9.92 -6.62 -12.70
C PHE A 167 10.40 -6.52 -14.16
N ASN A 168 11.12 -7.54 -14.65
CA ASN A 168 11.58 -7.57 -16.03
C ASN A 168 10.41 -7.66 -17.01
N GLU A 169 9.43 -8.54 -16.76
CA GLU A 169 8.21 -8.67 -17.57
C GLU A 169 7.43 -7.34 -17.64
N LEU A 170 7.32 -6.63 -16.52
CA LEU A 170 6.68 -5.32 -16.48
C LEU A 170 7.42 -4.31 -17.34
N ASN A 171 8.75 -4.23 -17.22
CA ASN A 171 9.55 -3.29 -18.02
C ASN A 171 9.46 -3.58 -19.52
N GLU A 172 9.55 -4.85 -19.92
CA GLU A 172 9.35 -5.27 -21.32
C GLU A 172 7.98 -4.81 -21.84
N SER A 173 6.92 -5.01 -21.06
CA SER A 173 5.57 -4.59 -21.45
C SER A 173 5.41 -3.07 -21.55
N LEU A 174 6.10 -2.30 -20.71
CA LEU A 174 6.09 -0.83 -20.76
C LEU A 174 6.90 -0.31 -21.98
N GLU A 175 8.03 -0.93 -22.30
CA GLU A 175 8.83 -0.60 -23.50
C GLU A 175 8.06 -0.89 -24.80
N GLU A 176 7.29 -1.98 -24.85
CA GLU A 176 6.43 -2.30 -26.00
C GLU A 176 5.25 -1.33 -26.17
N ALA A 177 4.77 -0.77 -25.08
CA ALA A 177 3.65 0.17 -25.10
C ALA A 177 4.03 1.61 -25.49
N GLY A 178 5.33 1.97 -25.48
CA GLY A 178 5.89 3.30 -25.86
C GLY A 178 5.87 4.26 -24.71
#